data_584ee72524d5992f23a52412cab08296
#
_entry.id   584ee72524d5992f23a52412cab08296
#
_cell.length_a   1.000
_cell.length_b   1.000
_cell.length_c   1.000
_cell.angle_alpha   90.00
_cell.angle_beta   90.00
_cell.angle_gamma   90.00
#
_symmetry.space_group_name_H-M   'P 1'
#
loop_
_entity.id
_entity.type
_entity.pdbx_description
1 polymer ?
#
loop_
_entity_poly.entity_id
_entity_poly.type
_entity_poly.pdbx_seq_one_letter_code
_entity_poly.pdbx_strand_id
1 'polypeptide(L)'
;RKYKPVGVKVRPVKAQVPPEFHIKRDIKGDPLADMPELPTHPPEFVPGERYTEERKKIIDDNHPGDFLWPEERKLMHELMKRQEEGFAWETKEAGNFKKEYFPPVKFPVVPHTPWVERNIPIPPGIYKEVCELIRAKIDSGTYEPSNSSYRSRWFCVLKKD
;
A
#
# COMPACT_ATOMS: atom_id res chain seq x y z
N ARG A 1 20.42 9.92 29.39
CA ARG A 1 20.38 11.03 28.43
C ARG A 1 18.93 11.42 28.16
N LYS A 2 18.65 12.72 28.20
CA LYS A 2 17.31 13.22 27.91
C LYS A 2 16.99 12.97 26.43
N TYR A 3 15.80 12.41 26.14
CA TYR A 3 15.34 12.21 24.77
C TYR A 3 15.29 13.56 24.02
N LYS A 4 15.82 13.59 22.82
CA LYS A 4 15.70 14.75 21.92
C LYS A 4 14.90 14.33 20.69
N PRO A 5 13.84 15.04 20.29
CA PRO A 5 13.13 14.80 19.03
C PRO A 5 14.08 14.81 17.84
N VAL A 6 13.77 14.02 16.82
CA VAL A 6 14.60 13.90 15.59
C VAL A 6 14.89 15.26 14.97
N GLY A 7 13.91 16.15 14.89
CA GLY A 7 14.09 17.51 14.34
C GLY A 7 15.09 18.39 15.13
N VAL A 8 15.42 18.02 16.36
CA VAL A 8 16.47 18.69 17.16
C VAL A 8 17.80 18.00 17.05
N LYS A 9 17.83 16.72 16.69
CA LYS A 9 19.05 15.92 16.51
C LYS A 9 19.66 16.07 15.13
N VAL A 10 18.82 16.18 14.13
CA VAL A 10 19.18 16.26 12.72
C VAL A 10 18.65 17.58 12.19
N ARG A 11 19.53 18.44 11.73
CA ARG A 11 19.12 19.63 10.98
C ARG A 11 18.90 19.20 9.53
N PRO A 12 17.68 19.23 9.01
CA PRO A 12 17.43 18.96 7.60
C PRO A 12 18.25 19.96 6.77
N VAL A 13 19.08 19.43 5.89
CA VAL A 13 19.77 20.27 4.91
C VAL A 13 18.73 20.64 3.86
N LYS A 14 18.48 21.93 3.68
CA LYS A 14 17.70 22.40 2.53
C LYS A 14 18.52 22.12 1.27
N ALA A 15 18.20 21.04 0.60
CA ALA A 15 18.82 20.71 -0.68
C ALA A 15 17.72 20.65 -1.75
N GLN A 16 17.98 21.20 -2.91
CA GLN A 16 17.21 20.88 -4.09
C GLN A 16 17.56 19.45 -4.48
N VAL A 17 16.55 18.60 -4.58
CA VAL A 17 16.76 17.24 -5.05
C VAL A 17 17.14 17.29 -6.53
N PRO A 18 18.32 16.77 -6.92
CA PRO A 18 18.70 16.76 -8.32
C PRO A 18 17.68 16.03 -9.20
N PRO A 19 17.47 16.44 -10.45
CA PRO A 19 16.44 15.87 -11.33
C PRO A 19 16.53 14.34 -11.53
N GLU A 20 17.74 13.79 -11.45
CA GLU A 20 17.97 12.33 -11.55
C GLU A 20 17.37 11.51 -10.41
N PHE A 21 17.06 12.15 -9.28
CA PHE A 21 16.39 11.52 -8.12
C PHE A 21 14.88 11.77 -8.09
N HIS A 22 14.34 12.55 -9.03
CA HIS A 22 12.91 12.74 -9.11
C HIS A 22 12.23 11.44 -9.51
N ILE A 23 11.17 11.10 -8.80
CA ILE A 23 10.32 9.94 -9.15
C ILE A 23 9.59 10.31 -10.44
N LYS A 24 9.91 9.59 -11.52
CA LYS A 24 9.23 9.73 -12.82
C LYS A 24 8.28 8.55 -12.98
N ARG A 25 7.03 8.87 -13.21
CA ARG A 25 6.03 7.88 -13.63
C ARG A 25 6.07 7.77 -15.15
N ASP A 26 6.37 6.59 -15.66
CA ASP A 26 6.35 6.32 -17.09
C ASP A 26 4.98 5.72 -17.45
N ILE A 27 4.09 6.55 -17.97
CA ILE A 27 2.77 6.13 -18.46
C ILE A 27 2.93 5.91 -19.96
N LYS A 28 2.83 4.64 -20.38
CA LYS A 28 2.85 4.26 -21.80
C LYS A 28 1.44 4.18 -22.33
N GLY A 29 1.17 4.87 -23.42
CA GLY A 29 -0.16 4.93 -24.02
C GLY A 29 -1.16 5.76 -23.23
N ASP A 30 -2.43 5.61 -23.56
CA ASP A 30 -3.55 6.17 -22.81
C ASP A 30 -4.23 5.04 -22.01
N PRO A 31 -4.04 4.96 -20.69
CA PRO A 31 -4.66 3.91 -19.88
C PRO A 31 -6.19 4.02 -19.81
N LEU A 32 -6.79 5.09 -20.31
CA LEU A 32 -8.23 5.31 -20.34
C LEU A 32 -8.84 5.01 -21.71
N ALA A 33 -8.03 4.77 -22.76
CA ALA A 33 -8.52 4.59 -24.13
C ALA A 33 -9.51 3.44 -24.29
N ASP A 34 -9.27 2.35 -23.56
CA ASP A 34 -10.10 1.13 -23.61
C ASP A 34 -11.00 0.99 -22.37
N MET A 35 -11.18 2.07 -21.59
CA MET A 35 -12.00 2.00 -20.39
C MET A 35 -13.47 1.90 -20.76
N PRO A 36 -14.19 0.84 -20.35
CA PRO A 36 -15.59 0.68 -20.66
C PRO A 36 -16.43 1.79 -20.01
N GLU A 37 -17.33 2.36 -20.76
CA GLU A 37 -18.29 3.34 -20.24
C GLU A 37 -19.19 2.70 -19.19
N LEU A 38 -19.49 3.46 -18.15
CA LEU A 38 -20.45 3.05 -17.14
C LEU A 38 -21.88 3.17 -17.70
N PRO A 39 -22.76 2.22 -17.36
CA PRO A 39 -24.13 2.26 -17.86
C PRO A 39 -24.91 3.43 -17.24
N THR A 40 -25.73 4.10 -18.05
CA THR A 40 -26.66 5.13 -17.58
C THR A 40 -27.75 4.57 -16.67
N HIS A 41 -28.08 3.29 -16.85
CA HIS A 41 -29.02 2.54 -15.99
C HIS A 41 -28.26 1.35 -15.41
N PRO A 42 -27.69 1.51 -14.21
CA PRO A 42 -26.89 0.46 -13.60
C PRO A 42 -27.75 -0.78 -13.29
N PRO A 43 -27.24 -1.99 -13.60
CA PRO A 43 -27.95 -3.22 -13.29
C PRO A 43 -27.99 -3.47 -11.79
N GLU A 44 -28.87 -4.39 -11.36
CA GLU A 44 -28.79 -4.94 -10.02
C GLU A 44 -27.45 -5.65 -9.80
N PHE A 45 -26.96 -5.58 -8.56
CA PHE A 45 -25.65 -6.15 -8.24
C PHE A 45 -25.65 -7.68 -8.45
N VAL A 46 -24.64 -8.15 -9.15
CA VAL A 46 -24.30 -9.57 -9.30
C VAL A 46 -22.87 -9.76 -8.83
N PRO A 47 -22.59 -10.62 -7.84
CA PRO A 47 -21.24 -10.84 -7.33
C PRO A 47 -20.24 -11.19 -8.43
N GLY A 48 -19.01 -10.65 -8.32
CA GLY A 48 -17.87 -11.01 -9.12
C GLY A 48 -17.03 -12.09 -8.45
N GLU A 49 -15.85 -12.38 -9.01
CA GLU A 49 -14.91 -13.33 -8.41
C GLU A 49 -14.27 -12.76 -7.15
N ARG A 50 -13.94 -11.48 -7.15
CA ARG A 50 -13.29 -10.80 -6.02
C ARG A 50 -14.23 -9.87 -5.28
N TYR A 51 -15.17 -9.22 -5.97
CA TYR A 51 -16.16 -8.36 -5.34
C TYR A 51 -17.44 -9.13 -5.03
N THR A 52 -17.42 -9.81 -3.89
CA THR A 52 -18.51 -10.67 -3.41
C THR A 52 -19.61 -9.88 -2.71
N GLU A 53 -20.74 -10.54 -2.38
CA GLU A 53 -21.83 -9.93 -1.62
C GLU A 53 -21.39 -9.48 -0.21
N GLU A 54 -20.51 -10.26 0.43
CA GLU A 54 -19.96 -9.91 1.74
C GLU A 54 -19.12 -8.64 1.67
N ARG A 55 -18.29 -8.52 0.63
CA ARG A 55 -17.43 -7.34 0.41
C ARG A 55 -18.24 -6.11 0.06
N LYS A 56 -19.32 -6.29 -0.74
CA LYS A 56 -20.28 -5.24 -1.00
C LYS A 56 -20.91 -4.73 0.30
N LYS A 57 -21.35 -5.66 1.15
CA LYS A 57 -21.92 -5.31 2.46
C LYS A 57 -20.95 -4.50 3.32
N ILE A 58 -19.67 -4.85 3.35
CA ILE A 58 -18.65 -4.09 4.08
C ILE A 58 -18.57 -2.64 3.58
N ILE A 59 -18.66 -2.43 2.27
CA ILE A 59 -18.66 -1.08 1.69
C ILE A 59 -19.92 -0.33 2.09
N ASP A 60 -21.08 -0.96 2.00
CA ASP A 60 -22.35 -0.34 2.40
C ASP A 60 -22.35 0.03 3.88
N ASP A 61 -21.87 -0.87 4.74
CA ASP A 61 -21.77 -0.65 6.19
C ASP A 61 -20.81 0.49 6.54
N ASN A 62 -19.73 0.66 5.77
CA ASN A 62 -18.74 1.74 5.95
C ASN A 62 -19.24 3.10 5.41
N HIS A 63 -20.27 3.10 4.59
CA HIS A 63 -20.87 4.30 4.00
C HIS A 63 -22.37 4.38 4.32
N PRO A 64 -22.74 4.41 5.62
CA PRO A 64 -24.13 4.51 6.02
C PRO A 64 -24.72 5.86 5.65
N GLY A 65 -26.02 5.89 5.42
CA GLY A 65 -26.73 7.12 5.15
C GLY A 65 -27.26 7.23 3.72
N ASP A 66 -27.73 8.41 3.38
CA ASP A 66 -28.42 8.77 2.15
C ASP A 66 -27.61 9.71 1.23
N PHE A 67 -26.28 9.76 1.42
CA PHE A 67 -25.39 10.57 0.60
C PHE A 67 -25.48 10.21 -0.89
N LEU A 68 -25.55 8.90 -1.19
CA LEU A 68 -25.76 8.40 -2.55
C LEU A 68 -27.24 8.04 -2.75
N TRP A 69 -27.77 8.46 -3.88
CA TRP A 69 -29.07 7.98 -4.32
C TRP A 69 -29.03 6.48 -4.62
N PRO A 70 -30.15 5.77 -4.59
CA PRO A 70 -30.18 4.33 -4.85
C PRO A 70 -29.52 3.93 -6.18
N GLU A 71 -29.75 4.70 -7.23
CA GLU A 71 -29.16 4.44 -8.56
C GLU A 71 -27.64 4.77 -8.58
N GLU A 72 -27.20 5.80 -7.88
CA GLU A 72 -25.77 6.09 -7.73
C GLU A 72 -25.05 5.00 -6.94
N ARG A 73 -25.70 4.45 -5.94
CA ARG A 73 -25.16 3.31 -5.17
C ARG A 73 -25.03 2.06 -6.04
N LYS A 74 -26.00 1.76 -6.89
CA LYS A 74 -25.91 0.69 -7.88
C LYS A 74 -24.74 0.92 -8.85
N LEU A 75 -24.61 2.14 -9.33
CA LEU A 75 -23.52 2.52 -10.25
C LEU A 75 -22.15 2.38 -9.59
N MET A 76 -22.03 2.76 -8.32
CA MET A 76 -20.80 2.56 -7.54
C MET A 76 -20.44 1.08 -7.42
N HIS A 77 -21.41 0.21 -7.12
CA HIS A 77 -21.16 -1.23 -7.03
C HIS A 77 -20.83 -1.83 -8.41
N GLU A 78 -21.44 -1.35 -9.47
CA GLU A 78 -21.08 -1.76 -10.83
C GLU A 78 -19.64 -1.36 -11.19
N LEU A 79 -19.22 -0.14 -10.83
CA LEU A 79 -17.84 0.32 -10.99
C LEU A 79 -16.87 -0.56 -10.18
N MET A 80 -17.19 -0.81 -8.90
CA MET A 80 -16.36 -1.65 -8.02
C MET A 80 -16.19 -3.06 -8.58
N LYS A 81 -17.26 -3.63 -9.14
CA LYS A 81 -17.22 -4.94 -9.78
C LYS A 81 -16.33 -4.95 -11.02
N ARG A 82 -16.51 -3.97 -11.92
CA ARG A 82 -15.69 -3.87 -13.14
C ARG A 82 -14.20 -3.68 -12.87
N GLN A 83 -13.87 -3.08 -11.73
CA GLN A 83 -12.52 -2.79 -11.30
C GLN A 83 -12.06 -3.69 -10.15
N GLU A 84 -12.69 -4.85 -9.95
CA GLU A 84 -12.46 -5.70 -8.77
C GLU A 84 -11.02 -6.17 -8.62
N GLU A 85 -10.26 -6.29 -9.69
CA GLU A 85 -8.83 -6.60 -9.65
C GLU A 85 -7.96 -5.45 -9.11
N GLY A 86 -8.46 -4.22 -9.15
CA GLY A 86 -7.79 -3.03 -8.63
C GLY A 86 -7.81 -2.95 -7.09
N PHE A 87 -8.62 -3.77 -6.43
CA PHE A 87 -8.80 -3.76 -4.98
C PHE A 87 -8.17 -4.99 -4.33
N ALA A 88 -7.46 -4.77 -3.23
CA ALA A 88 -6.92 -5.84 -2.40
C ALA A 88 -7.68 -5.91 -1.07
N TRP A 89 -8.42 -6.96 -0.85
CA TRP A 89 -9.16 -7.26 0.37
C TRP A 89 -8.34 -8.05 1.38
N GLU A 90 -7.40 -8.84 0.87
CA GLU A 90 -6.49 -9.66 1.66
C GLU A 90 -5.04 -9.38 1.27
N THR A 91 -4.11 -9.66 2.18
CA THR A 91 -2.68 -9.43 1.93
C THR A 91 -2.18 -10.17 0.69
N LYS A 92 -2.69 -11.36 0.40
CA LYS A 92 -2.32 -12.15 -0.79
C LYS A 92 -2.78 -11.52 -2.12
N GLU A 93 -3.80 -10.64 -2.07
CA GLU A 93 -4.30 -9.91 -3.24
C GLU A 93 -3.54 -8.61 -3.48
N ALA A 94 -2.73 -8.17 -2.50
CA ALA A 94 -1.89 -7.01 -2.65
C ALA A 94 -0.84 -7.27 -3.73
N GLY A 95 -0.77 -6.36 -4.70
CA GLY A 95 0.20 -6.43 -5.79
C GLY A 95 1.45 -5.60 -5.50
N ASN A 96 2.38 -5.65 -6.44
CA ASN A 96 3.55 -4.79 -6.48
C ASN A 96 3.44 -3.82 -7.63
N PHE A 97 4.04 -2.65 -7.47
CA PHE A 97 4.17 -1.73 -8.59
C PHE A 97 5.04 -2.37 -9.70
N LYS A 98 4.53 -2.36 -10.92
CA LYS A 98 5.31 -2.82 -12.08
C LYS A 98 6.50 -1.89 -12.29
N LYS A 99 7.69 -2.46 -12.37
CA LYS A 99 8.96 -1.70 -12.50
C LYS A 99 9.02 -0.84 -13.77
N GLU A 100 8.25 -1.21 -14.80
CA GLU A 100 8.11 -0.44 -16.04
C GLU A 100 7.37 0.88 -15.86
N TYR A 101 6.43 0.98 -14.90
CA TYR A 101 5.70 2.20 -14.57
C TYR A 101 6.33 2.95 -13.39
N PHE A 102 6.88 2.21 -12.43
CA PHE A 102 7.50 2.73 -11.22
C PHE A 102 8.88 2.10 -11.03
N PRO A 103 9.92 2.70 -11.62
CA PRO A 103 11.29 2.24 -11.39
C PRO A 103 11.65 2.38 -9.90
N PRO A 104 12.61 1.59 -9.41
CA PRO A 104 13.08 1.72 -8.04
C PRO A 104 13.49 3.14 -7.69
N VAL A 105 13.02 3.63 -6.54
CA VAL A 105 13.33 4.98 -6.06
C VAL A 105 14.80 5.05 -5.63
N LYS A 106 15.55 5.97 -6.21
CA LYS A 106 16.91 6.28 -5.80
C LYS A 106 16.90 7.37 -4.75
N PHE A 107 17.48 7.09 -3.60
CA PHE A 107 17.59 8.09 -2.53
C PHE A 107 18.86 8.94 -2.74
N PRO A 108 18.75 10.29 -2.75
CA PRO A 108 19.91 11.14 -2.71
C PRO A 108 20.58 11.02 -1.34
N VAL A 109 21.81 10.56 -1.29
CA VAL A 109 22.58 10.40 -0.05
C VAL A 109 23.86 11.21 -0.11
N VAL A 110 24.27 11.75 1.03
CA VAL A 110 25.60 12.34 1.18
C VAL A 110 26.63 11.22 1.42
N PRO A 111 27.91 11.43 1.08
CA PRO A 111 28.94 10.45 1.40
C PRO A 111 28.95 10.11 2.89
N HIS A 112 28.81 8.85 3.22
CA HIS A 112 28.79 8.35 4.60
C HIS A 112 29.11 6.85 4.63
N THR A 113 29.43 6.36 5.81
CA THR A 113 29.60 4.92 6.04
C THR A 113 28.23 4.29 6.35
N PRO A 114 27.86 3.20 5.67
CA PRO A 114 26.63 2.47 5.98
C PRO A 114 26.60 2.03 7.44
N TRP A 115 25.41 2.04 8.04
CA TRP A 115 25.23 1.63 9.42
C TRP A 115 24.43 0.34 9.52
N VAL A 116 24.77 -0.47 10.53
CA VAL A 116 24.05 -1.68 10.87
C VAL A 116 23.64 -1.57 12.34
N GLU A 117 22.35 -1.57 12.60
CA GLU A 117 21.82 -1.59 13.95
C GLU A 117 21.33 -2.99 14.33
N ARG A 118 21.58 -3.41 15.55
CA ARG A 118 21.02 -4.65 16.07
C ARG A 118 19.51 -4.49 16.25
N ASN A 119 18.77 -5.49 15.80
CA ASN A 119 17.32 -5.50 15.98
C ASN A 119 16.91 -5.58 17.45
N ILE A 120 15.72 -5.10 17.76
CA ILE A 120 15.10 -5.26 19.08
C ILE A 120 14.53 -6.68 19.14
N PRO A 121 14.81 -7.46 20.21
CA PRO A 121 14.24 -8.79 20.34
C PRO A 121 12.71 -8.77 20.30
N ILE A 122 12.13 -9.71 19.60
CA ILE A 122 10.67 -9.89 19.55
C ILE A 122 10.25 -10.57 20.86
N PRO A 123 9.24 -10.04 21.58
CA PRO A 123 8.70 -10.70 22.75
C PRO A 123 8.24 -12.13 22.42
N PRO A 124 8.58 -13.14 23.26
CA PRO A 124 8.24 -14.54 22.95
C PRO A 124 6.74 -14.78 22.72
N GLY A 125 5.87 -14.05 23.42
CA GLY A 125 4.42 -14.19 23.34
C GLY A 125 3.81 -13.82 21.98
N ILE A 126 4.48 -12.99 21.19
CA ILE A 126 4.01 -12.58 19.84
C ILE A 126 4.92 -13.08 18.71
N TYR A 127 5.95 -13.87 19.05
CA TYR A 127 6.97 -14.29 18.07
C TYR A 127 6.36 -15.05 16.88
N LYS A 128 5.44 -15.99 17.18
CA LYS A 128 4.79 -16.80 16.15
C LYS A 128 3.97 -15.94 15.19
N GLU A 129 3.14 -15.04 15.73
CA GLU A 129 2.30 -14.12 14.95
C GLU A 129 3.14 -13.21 14.05
N VAL A 130 4.25 -12.69 14.58
CA VAL A 130 5.17 -11.86 13.81
C VAL A 130 5.81 -12.66 12.66
N CYS A 131 6.22 -13.90 12.90
CA CYS A 131 6.76 -14.76 11.84
C CYS A 131 5.73 -15.05 10.75
N GLU A 132 4.48 -15.32 11.12
CA GLU A 132 3.38 -15.56 10.18
C GLU A 132 3.09 -14.30 9.36
N LEU A 133 3.05 -13.13 9.99
CA LEU A 133 2.87 -11.86 9.31
C LEU A 133 3.99 -11.57 8.31
N ILE A 134 5.26 -11.81 8.69
CA ILE A 134 6.40 -11.61 7.79
C ILE A 134 6.31 -12.57 6.60
N ARG A 135 6.00 -13.85 6.83
CA ARG A 135 5.81 -14.83 5.75
C ARG A 135 4.72 -14.38 4.78
N ALA A 136 3.55 -13.99 5.29
CA ALA A 136 2.47 -13.49 4.45
C ALA A 136 2.89 -12.28 3.60
N LYS A 137 3.75 -11.40 4.14
CA LYS A 137 4.31 -10.26 3.40
C LYS A 137 5.32 -10.68 2.34
N ILE A 138 6.08 -11.74 2.57
CA ILE A 138 7.01 -12.30 1.58
C ILE A 138 6.21 -13.02 0.48
N ASP A 139 5.24 -13.85 0.86
CA ASP A 139 4.41 -14.62 -0.07
C ASP A 139 3.59 -13.70 -0.99
N SER A 140 3.12 -12.57 -0.48
CA SER A 140 2.44 -11.54 -1.28
C SER A 140 3.39 -10.67 -2.13
N GLY A 141 4.72 -10.88 -2.03
CA GLY A 141 5.72 -10.07 -2.73
C GLY A 141 5.89 -8.65 -2.19
N THR A 142 5.27 -8.31 -1.05
CA THR A 142 5.44 -6.99 -0.40
C THR A 142 6.83 -6.82 0.18
N TYR A 143 7.42 -7.91 0.69
CA TYR A 143 8.79 -7.95 1.22
C TYR A 143 9.65 -8.88 0.37
N GLU A 144 10.91 -8.52 0.23
CA GLU A 144 11.92 -9.35 -0.41
C GLU A 144 13.16 -9.48 0.48
N PRO A 145 13.91 -10.58 0.39
CA PRO A 145 15.21 -10.70 1.04
C PRO A 145 16.16 -9.62 0.51
N SER A 146 16.92 -9.00 1.38
CA SER A 146 17.86 -7.94 1.01
C SER A 146 19.25 -8.19 1.58
N ASN A 147 20.27 -7.92 0.76
CA ASN A 147 21.67 -7.86 1.15
C ASN A 147 22.16 -6.42 1.36
N SER A 148 21.25 -5.49 1.70
CA SER A 148 21.59 -4.08 1.93
C SER A 148 22.65 -3.92 3.00
N SER A 149 23.55 -2.97 2.76
CA SER A 149 24.55 -2.53 3.75
C SER A 149 23.93 -1.73 4.90
N TYR A 150 22.67 -1.34 4.77
CA TYR A 150 21.94 -0.60 5.79
C TYR A 150 20.96 -1.53 6.52
N ARG A 151 20.96 -1.46 7.84
CA ARG A 151 20.00 -2.21 8.68
C ARG A 151 19.52 -1.31 9.78
N SER A 152 18.23 -1.06 9.81
CA SER A 152 17.55 -0.31 10.87
C SER A 152 16.90 -1.27 11.87
N ARG A 153 16.70 -0.77 13.08
CA ARG A 153 15.91 -1.48 14.09
C ARG A 153 14.44 -1.44 13.71
N TRP A 154 13.75 -2.50 14.03
CA TRP A 154 12.30 -2.55 13.98
C TRP A 154 11.74 -3.14 15.28
N PHE A 155 10.50 -2.87 15.57
CA PHE A 155 9.78 -3.36 16.73
C PHE A 155 8.29 -3.49 16.42
N CYS A 156 7.60 -4.30 17.23
CA CYS A 156 6.16 -4.50 17.08
C CYS A 156 5.42 -3.61 18.08
N VAL A 157 4.31 -3.05 17.61
CA VAL A 157 3.37 -2.29 18.43
C VAL A 157 1.98 -2.89 18.21
N LEU A 158 1.31 -3.26 19.30
CA LEU A 158 -0.11 -3.61 19.22
C LEU A 158 -0.88 -2.33 18.88
N LYS A 159 -1.66 -2.38 17.80
CA LYS A 159 -2.61 -1.31 17.51
C LYS A 159 -3.68 -1.32 18.60
N LYS A 160 -4.02 -0.15 19.10
CA LYS A 160 -5.26 0.03 19.83
C LYS A 160 -6.38 0.08 18.81
N ASP A 161 -7.37 -0.76 19.00
CA ASP A 161 -8.62 -0.70 18.24
C ASP A 161 -9.39 0.55 18.63
#